data_4b7f5637be26b87d7cb9712a2a42326e
#
_entry.id   4b7f5637be26b87d7cb9712a2a42326e
#
_cell.length_a   1.000
_cell.length_b   1.000
_cell.length_c   1.000
_cell.angle_alpha   90.00
_cell.angle_beta   90.00
_cell.angle_gamma   90.00
#
_symmetry.space_group_name_H-M   'P 1'
#
loop_
_entity.id
_entity.type
_entity.pdbx_description
1 polymer ?
#
loop_
_entity_poly.entity_id
_entity_poly.type
_entity_poly.pdbx_seq_one_letter_code
_entity_poly.pdbx_strand_id
1 'polypeptide(L)'
;MKEYVKLVEKIENNIHGDRNQGRNVMKNIKVIMCDIDGTLLNSKGIVTQKTIDAIKKVREQGILFGISTGRDVPSVKRLFGKWGIGGLVDMVVGSNGGEIYDYKTDYYEENFALPGNLIANIMEHYKDMDVNFAIHGDGVLYTPKEDELIKILSKGDQLPYEVIDFDEYLKEDRLKLLIVCKPETMPAVIERAKTFKDERFKCASLQTTQHLFEFMDPRISKSFGLQKLMEMHGFTMENLCTFGDADNDYDMTLHAGVGVVMANGSEKTKSVADHITKDNDHDGIGVFLQEHLISRS
;
A
#
# COMPACT_ATOMS: atom_id res chain seq x y z
N MET A 1 -2.21 19.64 13.24
CA MET A 1 -2.43 20.97 12.67
C MET A 1 -2.20 21.03 11.16
N LYS A 2 -1.07 20.53 10.61
CA LYS A 2 -0.83 20.50 9.15
C LYS A 2 -1.82 19.62 8.37
N GLU A 3 -2.25 18.48 8.90
CA GLU A 3 -3.28 17.62 8.28
C GLU A 3 -4.66 18.29 8.26
N TYR A 4 -5.03 18.95 9.34
CA TYR A 4 -6.29 19.68 9.41
C TYR A 4 -6.35 20.83 8.39
N VAL A 5 -5.24 21.57 8.22
CA VAL A 5 -5.13 22.63 7.21
C VAL A 5 -5.26 22.06 5.80
N LYS A 6 -4.54 20.97 5.46
CA LYS A 6 -4.67 20.31 4.14
C LYS A 6 -6.07 19.75 3.89
N LEU A 7 -6.71 19.19 4.90
CA LEU A 7 -8.09 18.69 4.78
C LEU A 7 -9.07 19.83 4.52
N VAL A 8 -8.93 20.98 5.23
CA VAL A 8 -9.74 22.17 5.01
C VAL A 8 -9.51 22.73 3.62
N GLU A 9 -8.25 22.86 3.17
CA GLU A 9 -7.92 23.34 1.82
C GLU A 9 -8.48 22.42 0.72
N LYS A 10 -8.42 21.08 0.89
CA LYS A 10 -9.04 20.14 -0.04
C LYS A 10 -10.56 20.27 -0.08
N ILE A 11 -11.21 20.39 1.07
CA ILE A 11 -12.66 20.58 1.14
C ILE A 11 -13.06 21.91 0.48
N GLU A 12 -12.33 23.00 0.74
CA GLU A 12 -12.60 24.31 0.12
C GLU A 12 -12.39 24.28 -1.39
N ASN A 13 -11.34 23.62 -1.89
CA ASN A 13 -11.08 23.46 -3.31
C ASN A 13 -12.15 22.59 -4.01
N ASN A 14 -12.66 21.56 -3.35
CA ASN A 14 -13.76 20.74 -3.88
C ASN A 14 -15.10 21.50 -3.93
N ILE A 15 -15.33 22.44 -3.02
CA ILE A 15 -16.56 23.25 -2.99
C ILE A 15 -16.50 24.42 -4.02
N HIS A 16 -15.31 24.94 -4.32
CA HIS A 16 -15.12 26.12 -5.16
C HIS A 16 -14.37 25.82 -6.47
N GLY A 17 -14.28 24.55 -6.88
CA GLY A 17 -13.44 24.03 -7.96
C GLY A 17 -13.56 24.83 -9.27
N ASP A 18 -12.60 25.70 -9.51
CA ASP A 18 -12.35 26.31 -10.81
C ASP A 18 -11.75 25.25 -11.74
N ARG A 19 -12.46 24.94 -12.83
CA ARG A 19 -12.02 23.98 -13.87
C ARG A 19 -10.63 24.31 -14.45
N ASN A 20 -10.16 25.52 -14.32
CA ASN A 20 -8.83 25.96 -14.76
C ASN A 20 -7.73 25.57 -13.76
N GLN A 21 -7.99 25.54 -12.45
CA GLN A 21 -7.03 25.08 -11.44
C GLN A 21 -6.81 23.56 -11.59
N GLY A 22 -7.89 22.76 -11.75
CA GLY A 22 -7.78 21.32 -11.96
C GLY A 22 -6.96 20.94 -13.20
N ARG A 23 -7.07 21.68 -14.32
CA ARG A 23 -6.24 21.46 -15.51
C ARG A 23 -4.76 21.78 -15.32
N ASN A 24 -4.42 22.74 -14.49
CA ASN A 24 -3.03 23.11 -14.19
C ASN A 24 -2.38 22.06 -13.26
N VAL A 25 -3.11 21.52 -12.29
CA VAL A 25 -2.62 20.47 -11.39
C VAL A 25 -2.28 19.20 -12.18
N MET A 26 -3.17 18.77 -13.09
CA MET A 26 -2.91 17.58 -13.94
C MET A 26 -1.64 17.70 -14.81
N LYS A 27 -1.32 18.91 -15.28
CA LYS A 27 -0.09 19.16 -16.07
C LYS A 27 1.19 19.06 -15.24
N ASN A 28 1.11 19.18 -13.93
CA ASN A 28 2.26 19.11 -13.03
C ASN A 28 2.57 17.68 -12.58
N ILE A 29 1.72 16.70 -12.88
CA ILE A 29 1.93 15.30 -12.50
C ILE A 29 3.16 14.74 -13.23
N LYS A 30 4.08 14.16 -12.46
CA LYS A 30 5.32 13.53 -12.90
C LYS A 30 5.39 12.06 -12.53
N VAL A 31 4.64 11.66 -11.49
CA VAL A 31 4.63 10.31 -10.96
C VAL A 31 3.20 9.87 -10.71
N ILE A 32 2.88 8.65 -11.07
CA ILE A 32 1.64 7.95 -10.74
C ILE A 32 1.99 6.78 -9.86
N MET A 33 1.34 6.67 -8.70
CA MET A 33 1.48 5.54 -7.78
C MET A 33 0.12 4.91 -7.52
N CYS A 34 0.03 3.58 -7.65
CA CYS A 34 -1.22 2.88 -7.37
C CYS A 34 -1.05 1.78 -6.33
N ASP A 35 -2.08 1.60 -5.51
CA ASP A 35 -2.26 0.37 -4.77
C ASP A 35 -2.57 -0.81 -5.72
N ILE A 36 -2.47 -2.03 -5.20
CA ILE A 36 -2.63 -3.27 -5.98
C ILE A 36 -4.02 -3.85 -5.83
N ASP A 37 -4.34 -4.29 -4.60
CA ASP A 37 -5.50 -5.15 -4.33
C ASP A 37 -6.78 -4.31 -4.19
N GLY A 38 -7.71 -4.43 -5.11
CA GLY A 38 -8.91 -3.58 -5.17
C GLY A 38 -8.72 -2.28 -5.98
N THR A 39 -7.51 -2.00 -6.43
CA THR A 39 -7.14 -0.81 -7.20
C THR A 39 -6.61 -1.16 -8.58
N LEU A 40 -5.37 -1.66 -8.69
CA LEU A 40 -4.76 -2.02 -9.97
C LEU A 40 -5.28 -3.37 -10.49
N LEU A 41 -5.45 -4.33 -9.59
CA LEU A 41 -6.01 -5.65 -9.91
C LEU A 41 -7.53 -5.61 -9.85
N ASN A 42 -8.16 -6.20 -10.85
CA ASN A 42 -9.60 -6.47 -10.83
C ASN A 42 -9.94 -7.68 -9.91
N SER A 43 -11.21 -7.99 -9.74
CA SER A 43 -11.69 -9.12 -8.92
C SER A 43 -11.17 -10.49 -9.37
N LYS A 44 -10.62 -10.60 -10.59
CA LYS A 44 -9.98 -11.82 -11.12
C LYS A 44 -8.46 -11.85 -10.86
N GLY A 45 -7.89 -10.85 -10.19
CA GLY A 45 -6.46 -10.76 -9.89
C GLY A 45 -5.58 -10.46 -11.11
N ILE A 46 -6.11 -9.74 -12.10
CA ILE A 46 -5.39 -9.37 -13.32
C ILE A 46 -5.44 -7.85 -13.55
N VAL A 47 -4.40 -7.31 -14.20
CA VAL A 47 -4.42 -5.98 -14.80
C VAL A 47 -4.94 -6.10 -16.22
N THR A 48 -5.96 -5.34 -16.58
CA THR A 48 -6.54 -5.43 -17.93
C THR A 48 -5.64 -4.80 -18.98
N GLN A 49 -5.74 -5.26 -20.21
CA GLN A 49 -4.98 -4.70 -21.33
C GLN A 49 -5.23 -3.19 -21.51
N LYS A 50 -6.47 -2.74 -21.28
CA LYS A 50 -6.82 -1.32 -21.36
C LYS A 50 -6.08 -0.47 -20.34
N THR A 51 -5.98 -0.93 -19.09
CA THR A 51 -5.19 -0.26 -18.07
C THR A 51 -3.70 -0.29 -18.38
N ILE A 52 -3.16 -1.43 -18.85
CA ILE A 52 -1.76 -1.55 -19.29
C ILE A 52 -1.45 -0.55 -20.41
N ASP A 53 -2.32 -0.44 -21.42
CA ASP A 53 -2.10 0.48 -22.55
C ASP A 53 -2.18 1.96 -22.13
N ALA A 54 -3.04 2.29 -21.16
CA ALA A 54 -3.08 3.63 -20.58
C ALA A 54 -1.79 3.96 -19.80
N ILE A 55 -1.27 3.02 -19.00
CA ILE A 55 0.02 3.16 -18.29
C ILE A 55 1.16 3.39 -19.29
N LYS A 56 1.24 2.61 -20.37
CA LYS A 56 2.26 2.82 -21.42
C LYS A 56 2.22 4.23 -22.00
N LYS A 57 1.01 4.72 -22.34
CA LYS A 57 0.83 6.05 -22.92
C LYS A 57 1.27 7.19 -21.99
N VAL A 58 0.97 7.13 -20.68
CA VAL A 58 1.44 8.15 -19.74
C VAL A 58 2.95 8.08 -19.56
N ARG A 59 3.56 6.87 -19.58
CA ARG A 59 5.02 6.71 -19.53
C ARG A 59 5.70 7.27 -20.78
N GLU A 60 5.11 7.12 -21.98
CA GLU A 60 5.57 7.74 -23.23
C GLU A 60 5.59 9.28 -23.15
N GLN A 61 4.78 9.89 -22.28
CA GLN A 61 4.79 11.32 -22.00
C GLN A 61 5.81 11.72 -20.90
N GLY A 62 6.63 10.76 -20.43
CA GLY A 62 7.65 10.99 -19.41
C GLY A 62 7.12 10.98 -17.97
N ILE A 63 5.90 10.52 -17.74
CA ILE A 63 5.34 10.32 -16.39
C ILE A 63 5.78 8.94 -15.89
N LEU A 64 6.37 8.89 -14.69
CA LEU A 64 6.79 7.66 -14.05
C LEU A 64 5.58 6.93 -13.47
N PHE A 65 5.64 5.59 -13.46
CA PHE A 65 4.61 4.75 -12.90
C PHE A 65 5.17 3.82 -11.83
N GLY A 66 4.49 3.72 -10.69
CA GLY A 66 4.92 2.89 -9.59
C GLY A 66 3.76 2.28 -8.80
N ILE A 67 4.14 1.44 -7.84
CA ILE A 67 3.24 0.70 -6.96
C ILE A 67 3.45 1.16 -5.52
N SER A 68 2.34 1.31 -4.77
CA SER A 68 2.36 1.57 -3.33
C SER A 68 1.46 0.56 -2.61
N THR A 69 2.04 -0.39 -1.87
CA THR A 69 1.32 -1.58 -1.40
C THR A 69 1.69 -1.97 0.04
N GLY A 70 0.79 -2.73 0.69
CA GLY A 70 1.09 -3.42 1.95
C GLY A 70 2.00 -4.64 1.80
N ARG A 71 2.19 -5.17 0.58
CA ARG A 71 3.07 -6.29 0.30
C ARG A 71 4.53 -5.83 0.32
N ASP A 72 5.46 -6.75 0.62
CA ASP A 72 6.89 -6.49 0.53
C ASP A 72 7.36 -6.34 -0.92
N VAL A 73 8.44 -5.61 -1.14
CA VAL A 73 8.99 -5.33 -2.49
C VAL A 73 9.36 -6.62 -3.23
N PRO A 74 10.07 -7.61 -2.65
CA PRO A 74 10.39 -8.86 -3.33
C PRO A 74 9.14 -9.62 -3.82
N SER A 75 8.09 -9.69 -3.01
CA SER A 75 6.83 -10.35 -3.37
C SER A 75 6.17 -9.71 -4.59
N VAL A 76 6.08 -8.39 -4.59
CA VAL A 76 5.46 -7.64 -5.69
C VAL A 76 6.25 -7.78 -6.98
N LYS A 77 7.57 -7.69 -6.92
CA LYS A 77 8.46 -7.85 -8.10
C LYS A 77 8.25 -9.19 -8.80
N ARG A 78 8.03 -10.28 -8.06
CA ARG A 78 7.77 -11.61 -8.62
C ARG A 78 6.46 -11.68 -9.43
N LEU A 79 5.49 -10.83 -9.12
CA LEU A 79 4.16 -10.86 -9.73
C LEU A 79 4.02 -9.95 -10.95
N PHE A 80 4.94 -9.02 -11.18
CA PHE A 80 4.85 -8.07 -12.30
C PHE A 80 4.72 -8.74 -13.67
N GLY A 81 5.47 -9.84 -13.90
CA GLY A 81 5.37 -10.61 -15.13
C GLY A 81 3.98 -11.23 -15.33
N LYS A 82 3.40 -11.78 -14.26
CA LYS A 82 2.05 -12.36 -14.26
C LYS A 82 0.98 -11.31 -14.53
N TRP A 83 1.16 -10.09 -14.01
CA TRP A 83 0.23 -8.98 -14.20
C TRP A 83 0.42 -8.23 -15.52
N GLY A 84 1.43 -8.59 -16.31
CA GLY A 84 1.71 -7.95 -17.60
C GLY A 84 2.28 -6.52 -17.50
N ILE A 85 2.75 -6.12 -16.31
CA ILE A 85 3.32 -4.79 -16.05
C ILE A 85 4.85 -4.81 -15.89
N GLY A 86 5.48 -5.96 -16.14
CA GLY A 86 6.95 -6.07 -16.16
C GLY A 86 7.56 -5.04 -17.10
N GLY A 87 8.54 -4.27 -16.61
CA GLY A 87 9.16 -3.17 -17.38
C GLY A 87 8.34 -1.88 -17.46
N LEU A 88 7.14 -1.82 -16.88
CA LEU A 88 6.33 -0.60 -16.77
C LEU A 88 6.45 0.08 -15.40
N VAL A 89 6.89 -0.64 -14.38
CA VAL A 89 7.04 -0.12 -13.02
C VAL A 89 8.41 0.49 -12.85
N ASP A 90 8.46 1.76 -12.47
CA ASP A 90 9.69 2.53 -12.25
C ASP A 90 10.11 2.53 -10.78
N MET A 91 9.16 2.37 -9.85
CA MET A 91 9.40 2.41 -8.41
C MET A 91 8.34 1.65 -7.61
N VAL A 92 8.70 1.24 -6.40
CA VAL A 92 7.79 0.53 -5.48
C VAL A 92 7.94 1.10 -4.07
N VAL A 93 6.82 1.38 -3.43
CA VAL A 93 6.69 1.55 -1.99
C VAL A 93 6.01 0.29 -1.45
N GLY A 94 6.77 -0.53 -0.75
CA GLY A 94 6.31 -1.79 -0.15
C GLY A 94 6.05 -1.66 1.35
N SER A 95 5.48 -2.72 1.95
CA SER A 95 5.24 -2.83 3.39
C SER A 95 4.57 -1.60 4.00
N ASN A 96 3.54 -1.04 3.31
CA ASN A 96 2.84 0.18 3.69
C ASN A 96 3.75 1.42 3.84
N GLY A 97 4.91 1.46 3.18
CA GLY A 97 5.87 2.56 3.26
C GLY A 97 7.16 2.21 4.01
N GLY A 98 7.24 1.02 4.59
CA GLY A 98 8.46 0.52 5.26
C GLY A 98 9.58 0.18 4.30
N GLU A 99 9.25 -0.15 3.05
CA GLU A 99 10.20 -0.47 1.99
C GLU A 99 10.08 0.51 0.82
N ILE A 100 11.22 0.84 0.24
CA ILE A 100 11.33 1.68 -0.94
C ILE A 100 12.25 1.01 -1.94
N TYR A 101 11.82 0.93 -3.19
CA TYR A 101 12.65 0.46 -4.30
C TYR A 101 12.51 1.36 -5.53
N ASP A 102 13.63 1.79 -6.08
CA ASP A 102 13.71 2.54 -7.32
C ASP A 102 14.48 1.76 -8.38
N TYR A 103 13.81 1.45 -9.50
CA TYR A 103 14.40 0.65 -10.58
C TYR A 103 15.47 1.38 -11.38
N LYS A 104 15.43 2.70 -11.43
CA LYS A 104 16.38 3.50 -12.21
C LYS A 104 17.75 3.51 -11.57
N THR A 105 17.80 3.55 -10.24
CA THR A 105 19.04 3.63 -9.45
C THR A 105 19.41 2.31 -8.82
N ASP A 106 18.55 1.29 -8.91
CA ASP A 106 18.62 0.02 -8.18
C ASP A 106 18.73 0.23 -6.66
N TYR A 107 18.04 1.27 -6.17
CA TYR A 107 18.07 1.64 -4.76
C TYR A 107 17.00 0.87 -3.99
N TYR A 108 17.41 0.26 -2.88
CA TYR A 108 16.53 -0.40 -1.92
C TYR A 108 16.79 0.12 -0.53
N GLU A 109 15.75 0.40 0.23
CA GLU A 109 15.82 0.84 1.62
C GLU A 109 14.66 0.27 2.44
N GLU A 110 14.98 -0.20 3.64
CA GLU A 110 14.01 -0.52 4.69
C GLU A 110 14.03 0.56 5.76
N ASN A 111 12.85 0.92 6.27
CA ASN A 111 12.68 1.96 7.27
C ASN A 111 11.89 1.46 8.46
N PHE A 112 12.35 1.78 9.67
CA PHE A 112 11.60 1.61 10.91
C PHE A 112 11.20 0.15 11.20
N ALA A 113 12.12 -0.79 11.05
CA ALA A 113 11.88 -2.16 11.47
C ALA A 113 11.51 -2.24 12.97
N LEU A 114 10.59 -3.12 13.31
CA LEU A 114 10.25 -3.44 14.69
C LEU A 114 11.34 -4.31 15.29
N PRO A 115 11.80 -4.03 16.52
CA PRO A 115 12.69 -4.92 17.24
C PRO A 115 12.11 -6.34 17.36
N GLY A 116 12.94 -7.37 17.09
CA GLY A 116 12.48 -8.74 17.13
C GLY A 116 11.91 -9.16 18.48
N ASN A 117 12.47 -8.67 19.59
CA ASN A 117 11.92 -8.90 20.93
C ASN A 117 10.53 -8.23 21.16
N LEU A 118 10.24 -7.12 20.49
CA LEU A 118 8.90 -6.54 20.52
C LEU A 118 7.90 -7.43 19.77
N ILE A 119 8.31 -7.97 18.63
CA ILE A 119 7.48 -8.92 17.86
C ILE A 119 7.20 -10.17 18.70
N ALA A 120 8.22 -10.73 19.38
CA ALA A 120 8.03 -11.87 20.28
C ALA A 120 7.04 -11.56 21.42
N ASN A 121 7.10 -10.35 22.01
CA ASN A 121 6.14 -9.90 23.03
C ASN A 121 4.71 -9.78 22.47
N ILE A 122 4.56 -9.32 21.23
CA ILE A 122 3.26 -9.28 20.57
C ILE A 122 2.74 -10.71 20.38
N MET A 123 3.55 -11.62 19.87
CA MET A 123 3.15 -13.03 19.68
C MET A 123 2.73 -13.68 21.00
N GLU A 124 3.48 -13.47 22.08
CA GLU A 124 3.14 -13.96 23.42
C GLU A 124 1.79 -13.39 23.92
N HIS A 125 1.49 -12.11 23.60
CA HIS A 125 0.23 -11.45 23.95
C HIS A 125 -1.00 -12.10 23.29
N TYR A 126 -0.80 -12.82 22.17
CA TYR A 126 -1.85 -13.50 21.41
C TYR A 126 -1.82 -15.03 21.53
N LYS A 127 -0.95 -15.60 22.36
CA LYS A 127 -0.70 -17.06 22.43
C LYS A 127 -1.93 -17.92 22.75
N ASP A 128 -2.92 -17.34 23.42
CA ASP A 128 -4.18 -18.00 23.84
C ASP A 128 -5.31 -17.87 22.81
N MET A 129 -5.03 -17.25 21.65
CA MET A 129 -6.01 -17.06 20.58
C MET A 129 -5.79 -18.03 19.41
N ASP A 130 -6.88 -18.32 18.68
CA ASP A 130 -6.81 -19.11 17.43
C ASP A 130 -6.32 -18.25 16.29
N VAL A 131 -5.01 -17.97 16.28
CA VAL A 131 -4.32 -17.16 15.29
C VAL A 131 -3.02 -17.84 14.86
N ASN A 132 -2.51 -17.47 13.70
CA ASN A 132 -1.13 -17.72 13.29
C ASN A 132 -0.40 -16.40 13.05
N PHE A 133 0.91 -16.48 12.94
CA PHE A 133 1.78 -15.34 12.67
C PHE A 133 2.50 -15.56 11.36
N ALA A 134 2.77 -14.45 10.65
CA ALA A 134 3.62 -14.49 9.48
C ALA A 134 4.43 -13.19 9.37
N ILE A 135 5.57 -13.30 8.70
CA ILE A 135 6.42 -12.17 8.34
C ILE A 135 6.80 -12.35 6.88
N HIS A 136 6.61 -11.31 6.07
CA HIS A 136 7.13 -11.29 4.71
C HIS A 136 8.66 -11.11 4.73
N GLY A 137 9.35 -11.83 3.86
CA GLY A 137 10.77 -11.67 3.64
C GLY A 137 11.20 -12.40 2.37
N ASP A 138 11.99 -11.74 1.52
CA ASP A 138 12.54 -12.31 0.28
C ASP A 138 11.50 -12.96 -0.68
N GLY A 139 10.25 -12.50 -0.61
CA GLY A 139 9.16 -13.04 -1.41
C GLY A 139 8.63 -14.38 -0.89
N VAL A 140 8.79 -14.66 0.39
CA VAL A 140 8.30 -15.83 1.12
C VAL A 140 7.51 -15.35 2.35
N LEU A 141 6.54 -16.13 2.78
CA LEU A 141 5.86 -15.95 4.07
C LEU A 141 6.54 -16.86 5.10
N TYR A 142 7.29 -16.27 6.02
CA TYR A 142 7.85 -17.02 7.15
C TYR A 142 6.79 -17.15 8.25
N THR A 143 6.62 -18.34 8.81
CA THR A 143 5.63 -18.64 9.85
C THR A 143 6.20 -19.60 10.90
N PRO A 144 5.79 -19.52 12.18
CA PRO A 144 6.24 -20.43 13.21
C PRO A 144 5.57 -21.81 13.13
N LYS A 145 4.45 -21.93 12.42
CA LYS A 145 3.71 -23.22 12.28
C LYS A 145 2.95 -23.30 10.96
N GLU A 146 2.81 -24.52 10.44
CA GLU A 146 1.88 -24.79 9.36
C GLU A 146 0.47 -25.02 9.89
N ASP A 147 -0.50 -24.31 9.32
CA ASP A 147 -1.93 -24.53 9.55
C ASP A 147 -2.76 -24.04 8.35
N GLU A 148 -4.08 -24.13 8.44
CA GLU A 148 -4.96 -23.67 7.36
C GLU A 148 -4.92 -22.14 7.17
N LEU A 149 -4.60 -21.38 8.22
CA LEU A 149 -4.53 -19.91 8.13
C LEU A 149 -3.37 -19.46 7.22
N ILE A 150 -2.17 -20.05 7.41
CA ILE A 150 -1.02 -19.71 6.56
C ILE A 150 -1.23 -20.15 5.11
N LYS A 151 -1.93 -21.28 4.88
CA LYS A 151 -2.27 -21.74 3.52
C LYS A 151 -3.23 -20.79 2.82
N ILE A 152 -4.21 -20.25 3.55
CA ILE A 152 -5.14 -19.23 3.03
C ILE A 152 -4.35 -17.98 2.65
N LEU A 153 -3.47 -17.49 3.52
CA LEU A 153 -2.65 -16.32 3.26
C LEU A 153 -1.72 -16.54 2.06
N SER A 154 -0.98 -17.65 2.05
CA SER A 154 -0.07 -18.02 0.96
C SER A 154 -0.79 -18.06 -0.41
N LYS A 155 -2.00 -18.61 -0.44
CA LYS A 155 -2.82 -18.61 -1.66
C LYS A 155 -3.30 -17.22 -2.05
N GLY A 156 -3.72 -16.42 -1.08
CA GLY A 156 -4.19 -15.04 -1.32
C GLY A 156 -3.09 -14.14 -1.84
N ASP A 157 -1.93 -14.17 -1.19
CA ASP A 157 -0.76 -13.38 -1.58
C ASP A 157 -0.02 -13.95 -2.79
N GLN A 158 -0.32 -15.21 -3.17
CA GLN A 158 0.36 -15.96 -4.23
C GLN A 158 1.87 -16.14 -3.94
N LEU A 159 2.21 -16.33 -2.67
CA LEU A 159 3.58 -16.52 -2.19
C LEU A 159 3.74 -17.90 -1.57
N PRO A 160 4.92 -18.54 -1.68
CA PRO A 160 5.25 -19.70 -0.89
C PRO A 160 5.34 -19.32 0.60
N TYR A 161 5.17 -20.29 1.49
CA TYR A 161 5.48 -20.12 2.91
C TYR A 161 6.54 -21.12 3.35
N GLU A 162 7.28 -20.75 4.38
CA GLU A 162 8.26 -21.61 5.06
C GLU A 162 8.01 -21.58 6.56
N VAL A 163 8.04 -22.77 7.17
CA VAL A 163 7.96 -22.93 8.63
C VAL A 163 9.37 -22.85 9.17
N ILE A 164 9.61 -21.87 10.03
CA ILE A 164 10.94 -21.62 10.60
C ILE A 164 10.85 -21.38 12.12
N ASP A 165 12.00 -21.48 12.78
CA ASP A 165 12.14 -21.15 14.20
C ASP A 165 12.11 -19.63 14.40
N PHE A 166 11.02 -19.11 14.97
CA PHE A 166 10.87 -17.68 15.25
C PHE A 166 11.74 -17.20 16.41
N ASP A 167 12.17 -18.06 17.34
CA ASP A 167 13.12 -17.66 18.38
C ASP A 167 14.50 -17.32 17.78
N GLU A 168 14.92 -18.00 16.72
CA GLU A 168 16.11 -17.66 15.96
C GLU A 168 15.85 -16.50 15.00
N TYR A 169 14.73 -16.50 14.29
CA TYR A 169 14.43 -15.50 13.26
C TYR A 169 14.23 -14.09 13.83
N LEU A 170 13.70 -13.98 15.04
CA LEU A 170 13.46 -12.73 15.76
C LEU A 170 14.68 -12.23 16.58
N LYS A 171 15.85 -12.82 16.40
CA LYS A 171 17.10 -12.20 16.86
C LYS A 171 17.44 -10.94 16.09
N GLU A 172 16.87 -10.78 14.91
CA GLU A 172 16.97 -9.59 14.09
C GLU A 172 15.63 -8.85 14.04
N ASP A 173 15.69 -7.55 13.73
CA ASP A 173 14.51 -6.71 13.55
C ASP A 173 13.76 -7.08 12.26
N ARG A 174 12.44 -6.86 12.21
CA ARG A 174 11.58 -7.14 11.05
C ARG A 174 10.62 -5.99 10.82
N LEU A 175 10.31 -5.69 9.56
CA LEU A 175 9.48 -4.54 9.21
C LEU A 175 8.09 -4.56 9.84
N LYS A 176 7.47 -5.75 9.92
CA LYS A 176 6.13 -5.91 10.47
C LYS A 176 5.84 -7.34 10.88
N LEU A 177 4.85 -7.50 11.75
CA LEU A 177 4.25 -8.78 12.08
C LEU A 177 2.84 -8.85 11.51
N LEU A 178 2.51 -9.95 10.84
CA LEU A 178 1.17 -10.29 10.41
C LEU A 178 0.54 -11.24 11.43
N ILE A 179 -0.66 -10.93 11.91
CA ILE A 179 -1.54 -11.85 12.61
C ILE A 179 -2.57 -12.34 11.60
N VAL A 180 -2.57 -13.66 11.37
CA VAL A 180 -3.49 -14.33 10.45
C VAL A 180 -4.58 -14.99 11.26
N CYS A 181 -5.83 -14.68 10.98
CA CYS A 181 -6.97 -15.25 11.69
C CYS A 181 -8.18 -15.45 10.78
N LYS A 182 -9.17 -16.18 11.28
CA LYS A 182 -10.48 -16.27 10.61
C LYS A 182 -11.25 -14.95 10.77
N PRO A 183 -12.15 -14.60 9.84
CA PRO A 183 -12.93 -13.35 9.94
C PRO A 183 -13.71 -13.21 11.24
N GLU A 184 -14.25 -14.31 11.75
CA GLU A 184 -14.98 -14.34 13.03
C GLU A 184 -14.10 -14.07 14.25
N THR A 185 -12.80 -14.32 14.17
CA THR A 185 -11.80 -14.04 15.23
C THR A 185 -11.30 -12.60 15.19
N MET A 186 -11.37 -11.93 14.04
CA MET A 186 -10.81 -10.58 13.82
C MET A 186 -11.29 -9.53 14.86
N PRO A 187 -12.58 -9.44 15.23
CA PRO A 187 -13.00 -8.48 16.25
C PRO A 187 -12.26 -8.67 17.60
N ALA A 188 -12.02 -9.93 18.00
CA ALA A 188 -11.28 -10.23 19.24
C ALA A 188 -9.78 -9.89 19.10
N VAL A 189 -9.18 -10.08 17.91
CA VAL A 189 -7.80 -9.67 17.62
C VAL A 189 -7.65 -8.16 17.75
N ILE A 190 -8.58 -7.38 17.19
CA ILE A 190 -8.57 -5.91 17.28
C ILE A 190 -8.70 -5.44 18.73
N GLU A 191 -9.63 -6.02 19.51
CA GLU A 191 -9.79 -5.65 20.92
C GLU A 191 -8.54 -6.01 21.74
N ARG A 192 -7.91 -7.17 21.47
CA ARG A 192 -6.68 -7.58 22.11
C ARG A 192 -5.53 -6.60 21.82
N ALA A 193 -5.43 -6.09 20.60
CA ALA A 193 -4.41 -5.11 20.20
C ALA A 193 -4.47 -3.83 21.07
N LYS A 194 -5.65 -3.36 21.45
CA LYS A 194 -5.83 -2.16 22.29
C LYS A 194 -5.24 -2.31 23.69
N THR A 195 -5.06 -3.55 24.15
CA THR A 195 -4.51 -3.86 25.48
C THR A 195 -3.00 -4.09 25.45
N PHE A 196 -2.40 -4.25 24.28
CA PHE A 196 -0.96 -4.43 24.16
C PHE A 196 -0.23 -3.14 24.53
N LYS A 197 0.80 -3.27 25.36
CA LYS A 197 1.67 -2.16 25.78
C LYS A 197 3.10 -2.68 25.92
N ASP A 198 4.02 -1.96 25.34
CA ASP A 198 5.45 -2.10 25.62
C ASP A 198 5.98 -0.73 26.07
N GLU A 199 6.73 -0.70 27.18
CA GLU A 199 7.22 0.56 27.75
C GLU A 199 8.39 1.14 26.94
N ARG A 200 9.10 0.32 26.17
CA ARG A 200 10.32 0.69 25.43
C ARG A 200 10.02 1.11 24.00
N PHE A 201 9.00 0.48 23.39
CA PHE A 201 8.70 0.64 21.96
C PHE A 201 7.24 0.97 21.72
N LYS A 202 7.01 1.81 20.72
CA LYS A 202 5.67 2.08 20.20
C LYS A 202 5.46 1.23 18.93
N CYS A 203 4.29 0.65 18.79
CA CYS A 203 3.84 0.04 17.56
C CYS A 203 2.46 0.57 17.19
N ALA A 204 2.17 0.63 15.90
CA ALA A 204 0.85 0.82 15.35
C ALA A 204 0.30 -0.53 14.91
N SER A 205 -1.01 -0.63 14.87
CA SER A 205 -1.67 -1.81 14.36
C SER A 205 -2.88 -1.45 13.53
N LEU A 206 -3.14 -2.22 12.48
CA LEU A 206 -4.30 -2.03 11.62
C LEU A 206 -4.79 -3.35 11.02
N GLN A 207 -6.07 -3.41 10.75
CA GLN A 207 -6.66 -4.44 9.92
C GLN A 207 -6.48 -4.08 8.45
N THR A 208 -5.87 -4.97 7.65
CA THR A 208 -5.66 -4.76 6.22
C THR A 208 -6.63 -5.58 5.36
N THR A 209 -7.02 -6.76 5.84
CA THR A 209 -8.05 -7.59 5.22
C THR A 209 -8.95 -8.25 6.29
N GLN A 210 -9.96 -8.98 5.87
CA GLN A 210 -10.78 -9.75 6.82
C GLN A 210 -10.00 -10.87 7.55
N HIS A 211 -8.82 -11.25 7.06
CA HIS A 211 -7.98 -12.31 7.61
C HIS A 211 -6.66 -11.82 8.19
N LEU A 212 -6.31 -10.54 7.96
CA LEU A 212 -5.00 -9.98 8.32
C LEU A 212 -5.13 -8.78 9.24
N PHE A 213 -4.36 -8.83 10.31
CA PHE A 213 -4.11 -7.72 11.21
C PHE A 213 -2.59 -7.54 11.36
N GLU A 214 -2.11 -6.33 11.21
CA GLU A 214 -0.67 -6.03 11.13
C GLU A 214 -0.20 -5.18 12.29
N PHE A 215 1.01 -5.45 12.79
CA PHE A 215 1.76 -4.58 13.68
C PHE A 215 3.00 -4.05 12.95
N MET A 216 3.22 -2.74 13.04
CA MET A 216 4.34 -2.04 12.41
C MET A 216 4.78 -0.83 13.24
N ASP A 217 5.88 -0.20 12.88
CA ASP A 217 6.28 1.07 13.49
C ASP A 217 5.26 2.18 13.13
N PRO A 218 4.85 3.02 14.08
CA PRO A 218 3.83 4.05 13.85
C PRO A 218 4.27 5.18 12.90
N ARG A 219 5.53 5.24 12.52
CA ARG A 219 6.06 6.19 11.53
C ARG A 219 5.88 5.71 10.09
N ILE A 220 5.59 4.41 9.91
CA ILE A 220 5.34 3.82 8.60
C ILE A 220 3.97 4.25 8.10
N SER A 221 3.93 4.81 6.90
CA SER A 221 2.71 5.02 6.12
C SER A 221 3.05 5.04 4.62
N LYS A 222 2.08 4.77 3.76
CA LYS A 222 2.28 4.86 2.30
C LYS A 222 2.79 6.26 1.92
N SER A 223 2.24 7.31 2.53
CA SER A 223 2.67 8.70 2.30
C SER A 223 4.13 8.95 2.68
N PHE A 224 4.63 8.36 3.78
CA PHE A 224 6.03 8.45 4.17
C PHE A 224 6.97 7.89 3.07
N GLY A 225 6.70 6.67 2.61
CA GLY A 225 7.50 6.04 1.55
C GLY A 225 7.45 6.83 0.23
N LEU A 226 6.25 7.31 -0.13
CA LEU A 226 6.05 8.14 -1.32
C LEU A 226 6.81 9.46 -1.22
N GLN A 227 6.77 10.14 -0.08
CA GLN A 227 7.52 11.40 0.10
C GLN A 227 9.02 11.18 -0.12
N LYS A 228 9.60 10.12 0.44
CA LYS A 228 11.02 9.79 0.22
C LYS A 228 11.34 9.57 -1.25
N LEU A 229 10.53 8.77 -1.96
CA LEU A 229 10.72 8.53 -3.39
C LEU A 229 10.61 9.83 -4.21
N MET A 230 9.63 10.67 -3.92
CA MET A 230 9.48 11.95 -4.60
C MET A 230 10.70 12.85 -4.40
N GLU A 231 11.21 12.95 -3.17
CA GLU A 231 12.42 13.72 -2.85
C GLU A 231 13.66 13.19 -3.59
N MET A 232 13.84 11.85 -3.69
CA MET A 232 14.94 11.23 -4.45
C MET A 232 14.93 11.62 -5.94
N HIS A 233 13.74 11.79 -6.51
CA HIS A 233 13.58 12.21 -7.91
C HIS A 233 13.56 13.74 -8.10
N GLY A 234 13.71 14.53 -7.03
CA GLY A 234 13.65 16.01 -7.07
C GLY A 234 12.23 16.53 -7.29
N PHE A 235 11.22 15.75 -6.92
CA PHE A 235 9.81 16.09 -7.00
C PHE A 235 9.23 16.38 -5.61
N THR A 236 8.04 16.98 -5.58
CA THR A 236 7.23 17.15 -4.37
C THR A 236 5.96 16.31 -4.47
N MET A 237 5.24 16.19 -3.36
CA MET A 237 3.95 15.48 -3.35
C MET A 237 2.91 16.13 -4.29
N GLU A 238 3.06 17.39 -4.66
CA GLU A 238 2.22 18.08 -5.66
C GLU A 238 2.39 17.51 -7.09
N ASN A 239 3.51 16.83 -7.35
CA ASN A 239 3.78 16.17 -8.64
C ASN A 239 3.27 14.72 -8.69
N LEU A 240 2.61 14.26 -7.64
CA LEU A 240 2.16 12.90 -7.46
C LEU A 240 0.65 12.76 -7.70
N CYS A 241 0.28 11.77 -8.51
CA CYS A 241 -1.09 11.25 -8.60
C CYS A 241 -1.15 9.86 -7.97
N THR A 242 -2.08 9.63 -7.03
CA THR A 242 -2.25 8.33 -6.38
C THR A 242 -3.59 7.70 -6.73
N PHE A 243 -3.61 6.37 -6.76
CA PHE A 243 -4.83 5.56 -6.85
C PHE A 243 -4.89 4.59 -5.68
N GLY A 244 -6.02 4.54 -4.99
CA GLY A 244 -6.25 3.64 -3.86
C GLY A 244 -7.72 3.33 -3.64
N ASP A 245 -8.01 2.40 -2.73
CA ASP A 245 -9.39 2.04 -2.36
C ASP A 245 -9.56 1.76 -0.86
N ALA A 246 -8.55 1.28 -0.17
CA ALA A 246 -8.65 0.85 1.22
C ALA A 246 -8.26 1.94 2.23
N ASP A 247 -8.49 1.68 3.52
CA ASP A 247 -8.20 2.65 4.59
C ASP A 247 -6.71 2.97 4.76
N ASN A 248 -5.82 2.04 4.37
CA ASN A 248 -4.38 2.28 4.36
C ASN A 248 -3.92 3.19 3.21
N ASP A 249 -4.82 3.51 2.26
CA ASP A 249 -4.58 4.48 1.17
C ASP A 249 -4.99 5.90 1.54
N TYR A 250 -5.70 6.08 2.68
CA TYR A 250 -6.18 7.39 3.13
C TYR A 250 -5.07 8.43 3.14
N ASP A 251 -3.96 8.10 3.75
CA ASP A 251 -2.81 8.97 3.95
C ASP A 251 -2.15 9.39 2.62
N MET A 252 -1.88 8.44 1.72
CA MET A 252 -1.33 8.76 0.40
C MET A 252 -2.31 9.57 -0.46
N THR A 253 -3.62 9.31 -0.35
CA THR A 253 -4.67 10.04 -1.07
C THR A 253 -4.74 11.49 -0.58
N LEU A 254 -4.70 11.71 0.74
CA LEU A 254 -4.77 13.04 1.35
C LEU A 254 -3.57 13.93 0.96
N HIS A 255 -2.36 13.34 0.89
CA HIS A 255 -1.13 14.11 0.74
C HIS A 255 -0.65 14.26 -0.72
N ALA A 256 -1.18 13.48 -1.65
CA ALA A 256 -0.87 13.62 -3.08
C ALA A 256 -1.35 14.95 -3.66
N GLY A 257 -0.70 15.41 -4.73
CA GLY A 257 -1.19 16.53 -5.54
C GLY A 257 -2.53 16.22 -6.20
N VAL A 258 -2.73 14.94 -6.58
CA VAL A 258 -4.02 14.40 -7.07
C VAL A 258 -4.26 13.04 -6.41
N GLY A 259 -5.18 12.98 -5.46
CA GLY A 259 -5.63 11.75 -4.84
C GLY A 259 -6.88 11.21 -5.54
N VAL A 260 -6.77 10.02 -6.15
CA VAL A 260 -7.87 9.36 -6.86
C VAL A 260 -8.28 8.11 -6.09
N VAL A 261 -9.57 7.95 -5.82
CA VAL A 261 -10.10 6.75 -5.16
C VAL A 261 -11.01 5.98 -6.10
N MET A 262 -10.88 4.66 -6.06
CA MET A 262 -11.72 3.77 -6.86
C MET A 262 -13.18 3.79 -6.37
N ALA A 263 -14.16 3.58 -7.23
CA ALA A 263 -15.58 3.56 -6.85
C ALA A 263 -15.89 2.48 -5.80
N ASN A 264 -15.16 1.36 -5.80
CA ASN A 264 -15.24 0.31 -4.77
C ASN A 264 -14.53 0.69 -3.45
N GLY A 265 -13.88 1.85 -3.36
CA GLY A 265 -13.11 2.26 -2.20
C GLY A 265 -13.93 2.56 -0.96
N SER A 266 -13.26 2.60 0.20
CA SER A 266 -13.87 2.90 1.49
C SER A 266 -14.37 4.34 1.55
N GLU A 267 -15.44 4.58 2.27
CA GLU A 267 -15.99 5.94 2.46
C GLU A 267 -14.99 6.86 3.17
N LYS A 268 -14.16 6.31 4.06
CA LYS A 268 -13.09 7.05 4.73
C LYS A 268 -12.08 7.58 3.71
N THR A 269 -11.58 6.75 2.80
CA THR A 269 -10.59 7.18 1.80
C THR A 269 -11.21 8.06 0.74
N LYS A 270 -12.46 7.80 0.34
CA LYS A 270 -13.23 8.69 -0.54
C LYS A 270 -13.41 10.10 0.03
N SER A 271 -13.51 10.25 1.36
CA SER A 271 -13.74 11.55 1.99
C SER A 271 -12.59 12.56 1.80
N VAL A 272 -11.40 12.09 1.41
CA VAL A 272 -10.20 12.93 1.16
C VAL A 272 -9.74 12.90 -0.28
N ALA A 273 -10.48 12.25 -1.18
CA ALA A 273 -10.15 12.14 -2.59
C ALA A 273 -10.41 13.47 -3.33
N ASP A 274 -9.53 13.80 -4.27
CA ASP A 274 -9.78 14.86 -5.25
C ASP A 274 -10.72 14.36 -6.35
N HIS A 275 -10.62 13.04 -6.69
CA HIS A 275 -11.45 12.40 -7.69
C HIS A 275 -11.88 11.00 -7.26
N ILE A 276 -13.08 10.62 -7.65
CA ILE A 276 -13.54 9.22 -7.61
C ILE A 276 -13.61 8.73 -9.05
N THR A 277 -12.88 7.66 -9.36
CA THR A 277 -12.92 7.01 -10.69
C THR A 277 -13.82 5.79 -10.65
N LYS A 278 -13.92 5.03 -11.76
CA LYS A 278 -14.62 3.76 -11.79
C LYS A 278 -13.96 2.74 -10.86
N ASP A 279 -14.69 1.67 -10.56
CA ASP A 279 -14.12 0.58 -9.77
C ASP A 279 -13.04 -0.21 -10.54
N ASN A 280 -12.37 -1.10 -9.85
CA ASN A 280 -11.28 -1.92 -10.39
C ASN A 280 -11.74 -2.93 -11.44
N ASP A 281 -13.01 -3.36 -11.44
CA ASP A 281 -13.58 -4.25 -12.45
C ASP A 281 -13.98 -3.51 -13.76
N HIS A 282 -14.05 -2.18 -13.69
CA HIS A 282 -14.39 -1.31 -14.82
C HIS A 282 -13.23 -0.42 -15.29
N ASP A 283 -11.98 -0.87 -15.08
CA ASP A 283 -10.75 -0.19 -15.55
C ASP A 283 -10.57 1.23 -14.99
N GLY A 284 -10.94 1.49 -13.74
CA GLY A 284 -10.98 2.83 -13.18
C GLY A 284 -9.69 3.64 -13.37
N ILE A 285 -8.52 3.01 -13.20
CA ILE A 285 -7.22 3.66 -13.48
C ILE A 285 -7.11 4.01 -14.96
N GLY A 286 -7.31 3.04 -15.85
CA GLY A 286 -7.20 3.25 -17.30
C GLY A 286 -8.15 4.33 -17.83
N VAL A 287 -9.38 4.38 -17.31
CA VAL A 287 -10.37 5.42 -17.62
C VAL A 287 -9.88 6.79 -17.18
N PHE A 288 -9.45 6.90 -15.91
CA PHE A 288 -8.97 8.18 -15.38
C PHE A 288 -7.77 8.71 -16.16
N LEU A 289 -6.77 7.85 -16.43
CA LEU A 289 -5.58 8.25 -17.19
C LEU A 289 -5.94 8.75 -18.59
N GLN A 290 -6.89 8.06 -19.26
CA GLN A 290 -7.33 8.44 -20.61
C GLN A 290 -8.07 9.78 -20.62
N GLU A 291 -8.84 10.07 -19.60
CA GLU A 291 -9.66 11.29 -19.53
C GLU A 291 -8.87 12.53 -19.08
N HIS A 292 -7.84 12.35 -18.24
CA HIS A 292 -7.19 13.45 -17.54
C HIS A 292 -5.71 13.66 -17.86
N LEU A 293 -4.96 12.59 -18.18
CA LEU A 293 -3.50 12.66 -18.33
C LEU A 293 -3.02 12.33 -19.75
N ILE A 294 -3.76 11.52 -20.50
CA ILE A 294 -3.37 11.20 -21.88
C ILE A 294 -3.85 12.31 -22.81
N SER A 295 -2.90 13.03 -23.42
CA SER A 295 -3.22 14.07 -24.40
C SER A 295 -4.05 13.48 -25.54
N ARG A 296 -5.17 14.13 -25.86
CA ARG A 296 -5.93 13.79 -27.08
C ARG A 296 -5.06 14.24 -28.27
N SER A 297 -4.51 13.28 -28.99
CA SER A 297 -3.83 13.50 -30.29
C SER A 297 -4.82 13.97 -31.35
#